data_abafbfad1306e6e918a874d03fb7bc89
#
_entry.id   abafbfad1306e6e918a874d03fb7bc89
#
_cell.length_a   1.000
_cell.length_b   1.000
_cell.length_c   1.000
_cell.angle_alpha   90.00
_cell.angle_beta   90.00
_cell.angle_gamma   90.00
#
_symmetry.space_group_name_H-M   'P 1'
#
loop_
_entity.id
_entity.type
_entity.pdbx_description
1 polymer ?
#
loop_
_entity_poly.entity_id
_entity_poly.type
_entity_poly.pdbx_seq_one_letter_code
_entity_poly.pdbx_strand_id
1 'polypeptide(L)'
;NRVMQTPRSAGEVVFQVFDALGYSLAYIFGGLFLLNSVDFRLMLPMAIWFLLYLVLIAWVIKNISPASKASSDARSTLNGQIIDTYTNIHSVKLFAHQNQELDSAKSAIEKTRQTFAREMRLYTIMDFGLNILNGLLITSLIGMSLYLWYIGEATAGTIAAASVSYTHLRAHETRHY
;
A
#
# COMPACT_ATOMS: atom_id res chain seq x y z
N ASN A 1 -19.96 -23.17 -4.86
CA ASN A 1 -19.93 -21.89 -4.13
C ASN A 1 -18.90 -20.88 -4.67
N ARG A 2 -17.78 -21.32 -5.27
CA ARG A 2 -16.77 -20.38 -5.83
C ARG A 2 -17.29 -19.63 -7.07
N VAL A 3 -18.08 -20.26 -7.90
CA VAL A 3 -18.63 -19.65 -9.14
C VAL A 3 -19.59 -18.49 -8.84
N MET A 4 -20.30 -18.52 -7.73
CA MET A 4 -21.22 -17.44 -7.34
C MET A 4 -20.54 -16.29 -6.58
N GLN A 5 -19.41 -16.53 -5.94
CA GLN A 5 -18.69 -15.48 -5.19
C GLN A 5 -17.72 -14.67 -6.07
N THR A 6 -17.16 -15.28 -7.12
CA THR A 6 -16.19 -14.64 -8.02
C THR A 6 -16.73 -13.39 -8.74
N PRO A 7 -17.97 -13.38 -9.30
CA PRO A 7 -18.48 -12.18 -9.98
C PRO A 7 -18.70 -11.01 -9.02
N ARG A 8 -19.15 -11.28 -7.79
CA ARG A 8 -19.39 -10.26 -6.78
C ARG A 8 -18.07 -9.64 -6.29
N SER A 9 -17.07 -10.47 -5.98
CA SER A 9 -15.75 -9.99 -5.57
C SER A 9 -15.02 -9.23 -6.69
N ALA A 10 -15.18 -9.64 -7.95
CA ALA A 10 -14.65 -8.92 -9.09
C ALA A 10 -15.31 -7.54 -9.25
N GLY A 11 -16.63 -7.47 -9.09
CA GLY A 11 -17.38 -6.21 -9.12
C GLY A 11 -16.94 -5.25 -8.02
N GLU A 12 -16.80 -5.75 -6.79
CA GLU A 12 -16.33 -4.95 -5.64
C GLU A 12 -14.92 -4.39 -5.86
N VAL A 13 -13.99 -5.18 -6.39
CA VAL A 13 -12.62 -4.73 -6.73
C VAL A 13 -12.65 -3.64 -7.81
N VAL A 14 -13.44 -3.83 -8.86
CA VAL A 14 -13.59 -2.82 -9.92
C VAL A 14 -14.14 -1.52 -9.35
N PHE A 15 -15.19 -1.59 -8.54
CA PHE A 15 -15.77 -0.41 -7.87
C PHE A 15 -14.76 0.30 -6.99
N GLN A 16 -14.02 -0.43 -6.15
CA GLN A 16 -12.98 0.14 -5.28
C GLN A 16 -11.87 0.83 -6.07
N VAL A 17 -11.44 0.25 -7.20
CA VAL A 17 -10.41 0.86 -8.06
C VAL A 17 -10.92 2.16 -8.68
N PHE A 18 -12.14 2.18 -9.22
CA PHE A 18 -12.73 3.40 -9.79
C PHE A 18 -12.97 4.48 -8.74
N ASP A 19 -13.45 4.11 -7.57
CA ASP A 19 -13.69 5.01 -6.46
C ASP A 19 -12.38 5.62 -5.97
N ALA A 20 -11.37 4.79 -5.69
CA ALA A 20 -10.06 5.24 -5.26
C ALA A 20 -9.37 6.14 -6.29
N LEU A 21 -9.43 5.79 -7.59
CA LEU A 21 -8.87 6.61 -8.66
C LEU A 21 -9.61 7.94 -8.80
N GLY A 22 -10.95 7.91 -8.78
CA GLY A 22 -11.79 9.11 -8.90
C GLY A 22 -11.52 10.10 -7.78
N TYR A 23 -11.53 9.62 -6.54
CA TYR A 23 -11.20 10.48 -5.39
C TYR A 23 -9.77 10.99 -5.42
N SER A 24 -8.79 10.13 -5.71
CA SER A 24 -7.38 10.54 -5.77
C SER A 24 -7.16 11.63 -6.82
N LEU A 25 -7.72 11.49 -8.01
CA LEU A 25 -7.63 12.48 -9.07
C LEU A 25 -8.32 13.78 -8.65
N ALA A 26 -9.53 13.72 -8.09
CA ALA A 26 -10.25 14.92 -7.64
C ALA A 26 -9.46 15.68 -6.56
N TYR A 27 -8.84 14.97 -5.61
CA TYR A 27 -8.02 15.60 -4.58
C TYR A 27 -6.71 16.20 -5.13
N ILE A 28 -6.03 15.50 -6.04
CA ILE A 28 -4.79 16.01 -6.64
C ILE A 28 -5.09 17.26 -7.47
N PHE A 29 -6.07 17.22 -8.38
CA PHE A 29 -6.43 18.37 -9.20
C PHE A 29 -7.03 19.50 -8.38
N GLY A 30 -7.90 19.19 -7.41
CA GLY A 30 -8.46 20.18 -6.49
C GLY A 30 -7.39 20.87 -5.65
N GLY A 31 -6.44 20.10 -5.10
CA GLY A 31 -5.32 20.63 -4.35
C GLY A 31 -4.40 21.51 -5.19
N LEU A 32 -4.06 21.07 -6.40
CA LEU A 32 -3.26 21.88 -7.35
C LEU A 32 -3.97 23.18 -7.74
N PHE A 33 -5.28 23.10 -8.01
CA PHE A 33 -6.07 24.29 -8.33
C PHE A 33 -6.13 25.28 -7.16
N LEU A 34 -6.37 24.80 -5.94
CA LEU A 34 -6.36 25.63 -4.74
C LEU A 34 -4.99 26.27 -4.48
N LEU A 35 -3.92 25.51 -4.59
CA LEU A 35 -2.56 26.04 -4.41
C LEU A 35 -2.20 27.06 -5.49
N ASN A 36 -2.58 26.82 -6.75
CA ASN A 36 -2.37 27.76 -7.84
C ASN A 36 -3.14 29.09 -7.63
N SER A 37 -4.35 29.03 -7.06
CA SER A 37 -5.13 30.25 -6.77
C SER A 37 -4.52 31.12 -5.66
N VAL A 38 -3.66 30.53 -4.82
CA VAL A 38 -2.97 31.23 -3.73
C VAL A 38 -1.60 31.73 -4.20
N ASP A 39 -0.73 30.83 -4.66
CA ASP A 39 0.57 31.14 -5.24
C ASP A 39 1.08 29.93 -6.06
N PHE A 40 1.51 30.19 -7.31
CA PHE A 40 2.06 29.16 -8.20
C PHE A 40 3.27 28.42 -7.60
N ARG A 41 4.06 29.08 -6.76
CA ARG A 41 5.25 28.49 -6.13
C ARG A 41 4.89 27.34 -5.19
N LEU A 42 3.69 27.36 -4.59
CA LEU A 42 3.20 26.28 -3.73
C LEU A 42 2.84 24.99 -4.50
N MET A 43 2.65 25.08 -5.82
CA MET A 43 2.47 23.89 -6.65
C MET A 43 3.74 23.03 -6.76
N LEU A 44 4.91 23.65 -6.63
CA LEU A 44 6.20 22.99 -6.90
C LEU A 44 6.49 21.85 -5.91
N PRO A 45 6.38 22.04 -4.57
CA PRO A 45 6.49 20.94 -3.60
C PRO A 45 5.51 19.80 -3.89
N MET A 46 4.26 20.13 -4.24
CA MET A 46 3.23 19.12 -4.52
C MET A 46 3.52 18.36 -5.81
N ALA A 47 3.99 19.01 -6.85
CA ALA A 47 4.37 18.35 -8.10
C ALA A 47 5.58 17.41 -7.92
N ILE A 48 6.58 17.84 -7.16
CA ILE A 48 7.74 16.99 -6.81
C ILE A 48 7.28 15.77 -6.00
N TRP A 49 6.44 15.99 -5.00
CA TRP A 49 5.88 14.89 -4.19
C TRP A 49 5.11 13.90 -5.06
N PHE A 50 4.30 14.38 -5.99
CA PHE A 50 3.53 13.51 -6.89
C PHE A 50 4.44 12.66 -7.78
N LEU A 51 5.51 13.24 -8.33
CA LEU A 51 6.50 12.47 -9.12
C LEU A 51 7.18 11.40 -8.27
N LEU A 52 7.61 11.73 -7.06
CA LEU A 52 8.22 10.77 -6.14
C LEU A 52 7.23 9.66 -5.72
N TYR A 53 5.97 10.01 -5.55
CA TYR A 53 4.91 9.04 -5.27
C TYR A 53 4.70 8.06 -6.43
N LEU A 54 4.72 8.53 -7.69
CA LEU A 54 4.66 7.64 -8.86
C LEU A 54 5.86 6.69 -8.94
N VAL A 55 7.05 7.18 -8.61
CA VAL A 55 8.26 6.33 -8.53
C VAL A 55 8.09 5.26 -7.45
N LEU A 56 7.56 5.63 -6.28
CA LEU A 56 7.29 4.69 -5.19
C LEU A 56 6.27 3.62 -5.61
N ILE A 57 5.17 4.01 -6.27
CA ILE A 57 4.18 3.05 -6.79
C ILE A 57 4.82 2.07 -7.79
N ALA A 58 5.61 2.57 -8.73
CA ALA A 58 6.28 1.71 -9.70
C ALA A 58 7.21 0.71 -9.00
N TRP A 59 7.93 1.15 -7.96
CA TRP A 59 8.75 0.27 -7.13
C TRP A 59 7.92 -0.78 -6.38
N VAL A 60 6.79 -0.38 -5.80
CA VAL A 60 5.84 -1.27 -5.10
C VAL A 60 5.36 -2.38 -6.04
N ILE A 61 4.86 -2.03 -7.21
CA ILE A 61 4.36 -3.00 -8.19
C ILE A 61 5.47 -3.98 -8.57
N LYS A 62 6.67 -3.50 -8.82
CA LYS A 62 7.80 -4.33 -9.23
C LYS A 62 8.28 -5.31 -8.16
N ASN A 63 8.24 -4.93 -6.88
CA ASN A 63 8.85 -5.69 -5.79
C ASN A 63 7.83 -6.43 -4.92
N ILE A 64 6.71 -5.80 -4.58
CA ILE A 64 5.71 -6.36 -3.67
C ILE A 64 4.83 -7.38 -4.38
N SER A 65 4.39 -7.11 -5.61
CA SER A 65 3.52 -8.03 -6.34
C SER A 65 4.11 -9.44 -6.49
N PRO A 66 5.37 -9.64 -6.93
CA PRO A 66 5.95 -10.98 -6.99
C PRO A 66 6.19 -11.60 -5.61
N ALA A 67 6.49 -10.80 -4.58
CA ALA A 67 6.65 -11.30 -3.21
C ALA A 67 5.33 -11.80 -2.62
N SER A 68 4.24 -11.04 -2.84
CA SER A 68 2.89 -11.42 -2.41
C SER A 68 2.41 -12.68 -3.13
N LYS A 69 2.68 -12.81 -4.43
CA LYS A 69 2.40 -14.04 -5.17
C LYS A 69 3.16 -15.23 -4.58
N ALA A 70 4.45 -15.11 -4.35
CA ALA A 70 5.27 -16.18 -3.76
C ALA A 70 4.78 -16.59 -2.36
N SER A 71 4.34 -15.65 -1.54
CA SER A 71 3.75 -15.89 -0.22
C SER A 71 2.41 -16.62 -0.33
N SER A 72 1.55 -16.21 -1.27
CA SER A 72 0.26 -16.86 -1.53
C SER A 72 0.44 -18.30 -2.05
N ASP A 73 1.37 -18.53 -2.98
CA ASP A 73 1.68 -19.85 -3.53
C ASP A 73 2.22 -20.79 -2.44
N ALA A 74 3.13 -20.31 -1.57
CA ALA A 74 3.65 -21.08 -0.45
C ALA A 74 2.54 -21.48 0.55
N ARG A 75 1.64 -20.56 0.86
CA ARG A 75 0.48 -20.81 1.73
C ARG A 75 -0.48 -21.83 1.12
N SER A 76 -0.74 -21.73 -0.18
CA SER A 76 -1.59 -22.68 -0.90
C SER A 76 -0.98 -24.09 -0.91
N THR A 77 0.35 -24.19 -1.11
CA THR A 77 1.09 -25.45 -1.07
C THR A 77 1.02 -26.07 0.33
N LEU A 78 1.24 -25.28 1.39
CA LEU A 78 1.13 -25.75 2.77
C LEU A 78 -0.27 -26.27 3.07
N ASN A 79 -1.30 -25.53 2.70
CA ASN A 79 -2.69 -25.94 2.90
C ASN A 79 -3.01 -27.23 2.14
N GLY A 80 -2.52 -27.38 0.90
CA GLY A 80 -2.65 -28.61 0.13
C GLY A 80 -2.01 -29.80 0.82
N GLN A 81 -0.78 -29.68 1.31
CA GLN A 81 -0.09 -30.74 2.06
C GLN A 81 -0.83 -31.13 3.33
N ILE A 82 -1.33 -30.16 4.10
CA ILE A 82 -2.11 -30.43 5.31
C ILE A 82 -3.36 -31.24 4.96
N ILE A 83 -4.12 -30.81 3.95
CA ILE A 83 -5.35 -31.51 3.52
C ILE A 83 -5.01 -32.94 3.07
N ASP A 84 -3.97 -33.10 2.26
CA ASP A 84 -3.53 -34.42 1.77
C ASP A 84 -3.15 -35.36 2.92
N THR A 85 -2.35 -34.88 3.88
CA THR A 85 -1.95 -35.66 5.05
C THR A 85 -3.15 -36.09 5.89
N TYR A 86 -4.12 -35.18 6.11
CA TYR A 86 -5.34 -35.52 6.86
C TYR A 86 -6.25 -36.48 6.09
N THR A 87 -6.38 -36.32 4.78
CA THR A 87 -7.19 -37.22 3.96
C THR A 87 -6.63 -38.64 3.92
N ASN A 88 -5.29 -38.77 3.90
CA ASN A 88 -4.59 -40.02 3.80
C ASN A 88 -4.00 -40.50 5.15
N ILE A 89 -4.52 -40.03 6.29
CA ILE A 89 -3.95 -40.27 7.62
C ILE A 89 -3.81 -41.75 7.97
N HIS A 90 -4.71 -42.60 7.48
CA HIS A 90 -4.63 -44.05 7.68
C HIS A 90 -3.40 -44.66 6.97
N SER A 91 -3.13 -44.22 5.74
CA SER A 91 -1.95 -44.68 4.97
C SER A 91 -0.65 -44.21 5.63
N VAL A 92 -0.59 -42.95 6.07
CA VAL A 92 0.57 -42.38 6.77
C VAL A 92 0.88 -43.14 8.04
N LYS A 93 -0.14 -43.54 8.81
CA LYS A 93 0.03 -44.35 10.03
C LYS A 93 0.44 -45.79 9.75
N LEU A 94 -0.12 -46.42 8.71
CA LEU A 94 0.17 -47.82 8.35
C LEU A 94 1.62 -48.04 7.87
N PHE A 95 2.15 -47.09 7.10
CA PHE A 95 3.49 -47.17 6.50
C PHE A 95 4.59 -46.55 7.37
N ALA A 96 4.29 -46.14 8.60
CA ALA A 96 5.25 -45.57 9.56
C ALA A 96 6.08 -44.37 9.01
N HIS A 97 5.58 -43.63 8.03
CA HIS A 97 6.26 -42.50 7.42
C HIS A 97 6.07 -41.16 8.20
N GLN A 98 5.73 -41.24 9.48
CA GLN A 98 5.43 -40.08 10.33
C GLN A 98 6.56 -39.05 10.36
N ASN A 99 7.82 -39.49 10.43
CA ASN A 99 8.96 -38.56 10.47
C ASN A 99 9.17 -37.82 9.14
N GLN A 100 8.97 -38.51 8.03
CA GLN A 100 9.10 -37.91 6.68
C GLN A 100 8.01 -36.88 6.40
N GLU A 101 6.77 -37.20 6.78
CA GLU A 101 5.64 -36.28 6.69
C GLU A 101 5.85 -35.04 7.59
N LEU A 102 6.35 -35.23 8.81
CA LEU A 102 6.65 -34.15 9.74
C LEU A 102 7.74 -33.21 9.19
N ASP A 103 8.79 -33.75 8.60
CA ASP A 103 9.88 -32.96 8.03
C ASP A 103 9.42 -32.21 6.76
N SER A 104 8.58 -32.84 5.95
CA SER A 104 7.94 -32.19 4.80
C SER A 104 7.06 -31.01 5.25
N ALA A 105 6.22 -31.22 6.27
CA ALA A 105 5.37 -30.16 6.84
C ALA A 105 6.20 -29.01 7.43
N LYS A 106 7.26 -29.32 8.18
CA LYS A 106 8.17 -28.29 8.72
C LYS A 106 8.81 -27.48 7.62
N SER A 107 9.26 -28.11 6.54
CA SER A 107 9.85 -27.45 5.37
C SER A 107 8.85 -26.50 4.71
N ALA A 108 7.60 -26.92 4.52
CA ALA A 108 6.56 -26.10 3.93
C ALA A 108 6.17 -24.91 4.83
N ILE A 109 6.10 -25.12 6.15
CA ILE A 109 5.87 -24.06 7.13
C ILE A 109 7.00 -23.03 7.08
N GLU A 110 8.26 -23.50 7.06
CA GLU A 110 9.41 -22.59 7.03
C GLU A 110 9.47 -21.78 5.73
N LYS A 111 9.15 -22.39 4.59
CA LYS A 111 9.03 -21.68 3.30
C LYS A 111 7.93 -20.62 3.35
N THR A 112 6.77 -20.96 3.92
CA THR A 112 5.67 -20.00 4.10
C THR A 112 6.08 -18.84 5.00
N ARG A 113 6.75 -19.13 6.12
CA ARG A 113 7.28 -18.12 7.03
C ARG A 113 8.27 -17.16 6.34
N GLN A 114 9.21 -17.71 5.55
CA GLN A 114 10.22 -16.92 4.86
C GLN A 114 9.62 -16.00 3.78
N THR A 115 8.70 -16.55 2.98
CA THR A 115 8.02 -15.75 1.92
C THR A 115 7.16 -14.67 2.52
N PHE A 116 6.40 -14.97 3.58
CA PHE A 116 5.60 -13.99 4.31
C PHE A 116 6.47 -12.91 4.98
N ALA A 117 7.57 -13.29 5.63
CA ALA A 117 8.48 -12.33 6.22
C ALA A 117 9.12 -11.39 5.18
N ARG A 118 9.42 -11.90 3.98
CA ARG A 118 9.90 -11.07 2.86
C ARG A 118 8.84 -10.09 2.39
N GLU A 119 7.61 -10.55 2.22
CA GLU A 119 6.46 -9.72 1.86
C GLU A 119 6.25 -8.59 2.87
N MET A 120 6.21 -8.93 4.17
CA MET A 120 6.02 -7.95 5.26
C MET A 120 7.15 -6.91 5.33
N ARG A 121 8.40 -7.31 5.09
CA ARG A 121 9.51 -6.34 5.03
C ARG A 121 9.33 -5.33 3.89
N LEU A 122 8.86 -5.76 2.73
CA LEU A 122 8.61 -4.87 1.61
C LEU A 122 7.46 -3.90 1.90
N TYR A 123 6.39 -4.36 2.55
CA TYR A 123 5.31 -3.49 3.04
C TYR A 123 5.83 -2.46 4.04
N THR A 124 6.66 -2.88 5.00
CA THR A 124 7.28 -1.95 5.97
C THR A 124 8.12 -0.88 5.28
N ILE A 125 8.91 -1.25 4.27
CA ILE A 125 9.72 -0.29 3.49
C ILE A 125 8.81 0.68 2.72
N MET A 126 7.73 0.19 2.14
CA MET A 126 6.72 1.02 1.46
C MET A 126 6.09 2.03 2.43
N ASP A 127 5.60 1.56 3.58
CA ASP A 127 4.98 2.41 4.59
C ASP A 127 5.94 3.48 5.11
N PHE A 128 7.20 3.10 5.34
CA PHE A 128 8.24 4.05 5.75
C PHE A 128 8.52 5.08 4.66
N GLY A 129 8.59 4.64 3.39
CA GLY A 129 8.75 5.52 2.23
C GLY A 129 7.59 6.51 2.10
N LEU A 130 6.34 6.05 2.24
CA LEU A 130 5.15 6.91 2.23
C LEU A 130 5.16 7.94 3.36
N ASN A 131 5.50 7.52 4.58
CA ASN A 131 5.56 8.43 5.73
C ASN A 131 6.63 9.51 5.54
N ILE A 132 7.80 9.17 4.99
CA ILE A 132 8.84 10.15 4.66
C ILE A 132 8.34 11.12 3.59
N LEU A 133 7.76 10.63 2.50
CA LEU A 133 7.23 11.46 1.42
C LEU A 133 6.17 12.44 1.94
N ASN A 134 5.24 11.96 2.77
CA ASN A 134 4.20 12.79 3.36
C ASN A 134 4.79 13.83 4.33
N GLY A 135 5.76 13.43 5.15
CA GLY A 135 6.48 14.35 6.03
C GLY A 135 7.21 15.46 5.27
N LEU A 136 7.88 15.12 4.16
CA LEU A 136 8.55 16.09 3.30
C LEU A 136 7.56 17.04 2.62
N LEU A 137 6.41 16.53 2.17
CA LEU A 137 5.36 17.38 1.59
C LEU A 137 4.88 18.43 2.59
N ILE A 138 4.53 18.01 3.81
CA ILE A 138 4.06 18.93 4.86
C ILE A 138 5.11 19.99 5.15
N THR A 139 6.32 19.53 5.43
CA THR A 139 7.41 20.43 5.83
C THR A 139 7.74 21.42 4.73
N SER A 140 7.75 20.99 3.46
CA SER A 140 8.02 21.85 2.31
C SER A 140 6.87 22.83 2.03
N LEU A 141 5.60 22.41 2.14
CA LEU A 141 4.45 23.32 1.95
C LEU A 141 4.39 24.37 3.04
N ILE A 142 4.54 23.97 4.31
CA ILE A 142 4.52 24.93 5.43
C ILE A 142 5.75 25.83 5.36
N GLY A 143 6.93 25.29 5.11
CA GLY A 143 8.16 26.05 4.99
C GLY A 143 8.10 27.09 3.85
N MET A 144 7.58 26.70 2.68
CA MET A 144 7.39 27.61 1.56
C MET A 144 6.36 28.70 1.86
N SER A 145 5.24 28.33 2.52
CA SER A 145 4.20 29.31 2.91
C SER A 145 4.73 30.33 3.93
N LEU A 146 5.52 29.89 4.91
CA LEU A 146 6.18 30.77 5.89
C LEU A 146 7.21 31.68 5.22
N TYR A 147 7.98 31.15 4.28
CA TYR A 147 8.96 31.93 3.53
C TYR A 147 8.28 33.03 2.72
N LEU A 148 7.22 32.72 1.98
CA LEU A 148 6.44 33.70 1.22
C LEU A 148 5.79 34.76 2.11
N TRP A 149 5.33 34.37 3.28
CA TRP A 149 4.82 35.32 4.27
C TRP A 149 5.91 36.25 4.83
N TYR A 150 7.09 35.69 5.11
CA TYR A 150 8.23 36.46 5.63
C TYR A 150 8.69 37.55 4.65
N ILE A 151 8.69 37.27 3.34
CA ILE A 151 9.05 38.26 2.29
C ILE A 151 7.89 39.18 1.95
N GLY A 152 6.73 39.04 2.60
CA GLY A 152 5.56 39.91 2.39
C GLY A 152 4.75 39.62 1.12
N GLU A 153 5.02 38.52 0.41
CA GLU A 153 4.32 38.12 -0.82
C GLU A 153 3.07 37.26 -0.55
N ALA A 154 2.85 36.80 0.70
CA ALA A 154 1.71 35.96 1.08
C ALA A 154 1.03 36.44 2.37
N THR A 155 -0.25 36.13 2.51
CA THR A 155 -1.05 36.45 3.70
C THR A 155 -1.06 35.28 4.70
N ALA A 156 -1.47 35.52 5.95
CA ALA A 156 -1.70 34.44 6.92
C ALA A 156 -2.72 33.40 6.43
N GLY A 157 -3.65 33.79 5.54
CA GLY A 157 -4.58 32.90 4.86
C GLY A 157 -3.89 31.86 3.95
N THR A 158 -2.73 32.18 3.39
CA THR A 158 -1.92 31.27 2.57
C THR A 158 -1.40 30.11 3.40
N ILE A 159 -0.96 30.37 4.63
CA ILE A 159 -0.48 29.33 5.57
C ILE A 159 -1.65 28.40 5.95
N ALA A 160 -2.83 28.99 6.22
CA ALA A 160 -4.03 28.21 6.54
C ALA A 160 -4.45 27.32 5.35
N ALA A 161 -4.47 27.86 4.12
CA ALA A 161 -4.81 27.09 2.92
C ALA A 161 -3.84 25.93 2.65
N ALA A 162 -2.53 26.13 2.84
CA ALA A 162 -1.53 25.08 2.71
C ALA A 162 -1.72 23.96 3.75
N SER A 163 -2.06 24.30 5.00
CA SER A 163 -2.31 23.32 6.06
C SER A 163 -3.60 22.52 5.86
N VAL A 164 -4.66 23.16 5.32
CA VAL A 164 -5.94 22.51 5.01
C VAL A 164 -5.81 21.52 3.85
N SER A 165 -5.09 21.91 2.79
CA SER A 165 -4.86 21.03 1.63
C SER A 165 -4.21 19.70 2.03
N TYR A 166 -3.33 19.73 3.04
CA TYR A 166 -2.71 18.51 3.57
C TYR A 166 -3.66 17.65 4.41
N THR A 167 -4.47 18.24 5.28
CA THR A 167 -5.41 17.48 6.13
C THR A 167 -6.42 16.71 5.30
N HIS A 168 -6.84 17.25 4.18
CA HIS A 168 -7.72 16.54 3.24
C HIS A 168 -7.04 15.36 2.55
N LEU A 169 -5.76 15.46 2.18
CA LEU A 169 -4.99 14.34 1.61
C LEU A 169 -4.83 13.18 2.61
N ARG A 170 -4.53 13.49 3.88
CA ARG A 170 -4.33 12.47 4.92
C ARG A 170 -5.62 11.78 5.38
N ALA A 171 -6.73 12.49 5.43
CA ALA A 171 -8.00 11.93 5.89
C ALA A 171 -8.49 10.75 5.03
N HIS A 172 -8.00 10.61 3.81
CA HIS A 172 -8.34 9.51 2.91
C HIS A 172 -7.52 8.24 3.18
N GLU A 173 -6.26 8.36 3.63
CA GLU A 173 -5.41 7.19 3.94
C GLU A 173 -5.90 6.41 5.17
N THR A 174 -6.58 7.09 6.12
CA THR A 174 -7.03 6.47 7.37
C THR A 174 -8.39 5.77 7.29
N ARG A 175 -9.09 5.82 6.16
CA ARG A 175 -10.42 5.18 6.00
C ARG A 175 -10.38 3.70 5.58
N HIS A 176 -9.22 3.12 5.36
CA HIS A 176 -9.06 1.74 4.88
C HIS A 176 -8.50 0.76 5.92
N TYR A 177 -8.60 1.11 7.22
CA TYR A 177 -8.29 0.19 8.33
C TYR A 177 -9.53 -0.09 9.16
#